data_aac09e96bb0c6aed9a6b68c645e6ebf0
#
_entry.id   aac09e96bb0c6aed9a6b68c645e6ebf0
#
_cell.length_a   1.000
_cell.length_b   1.000
_cell.length_c   1.000
_cell.angle_alpha   90.00
_cell.angle_beta   90.00
_cell.angle_gamma   90.00
#
_symmetry.space_group_name_H-M   'P 1'
#
loop_
_entity.id
_entity.type
_entity.pdbx_description
1 polymer ?
#
loop_
_entity_poly.entity_id
_entity_poly.type
_entity_poly.pdbx_seq_one_letter_code
_entity_poly.pdbx_strand_id
1 'polypeptide(L)'
;FIFKSSYDKANRSSGSTFRGPGLDRGLEILAKVKRELGVPLLTDVHDIDQIASVSAVVDVLQTPAFLCRQTDFIRAVAQSGKPVNIKKGQFLAPHDMKNVIDKARAAARDKGLPEDSFMACERGVSFGYNNLVSDMRSLAIMRETGAPVVFDATHSVQLPGGQGTSSGGQREFVPVLARAAIAVGVAGLFMETHP
;
A
#
# COMPACT_ATOMS: atom_id res chain seq x y z
N PHE A 1 2.15 -13.48 -9.53
CA PHE A 1 1.89 -12.72 -8.28
C PHE A 1 3.15 -11.98 -7.84
N ILE A 2 2.98 -10.97 -6.96
CA ILE A 2 4.08 -10.22 -6.33
C ILE A 2 4.06 -10.60 -4.84
N PHE A 3 5.20 -11.07 -4.31
CA PHE A 3 5.33 -11.39 -2.90
C PHE A 3 5.52 -10.12 -2.08
N LYS A 4 4.75 -9.98 -1.00
CA LYS A 4 4.84 -8.80 -0.10
C LYS A 4 5.20 -9.21 1.32
N SER A 5 6.19 -8.55 1.88
CA SER A 5 6.46 -8.58 3.32
C SER A 5 6.97 -7.22 3.79
N SER A 6 6.72 -6.88 5.04
CA SER A 6 7.23 -5.65 5.66
C SER A 6 8.44 -5.95 6.52
N TYR A 7 9.46 -5.12 6.46
CA TYR A 7 10.61 -5.17 7.37
C TYR A 7 10.34 -4.46 8.69
N ASP A 8 9.37 -3.56 8.70
CA ASP A 8 8.92 -2.80 9.88
C ASP A 8 7.39 -2.59 9.82
N LYS A 9 6.74 -2.71 10.94
CA LYS A 9 5.33 -2.36 11.17
C LYS A 9 5.27 -1.00 11.88
N ALA A 10 5.65 0.07 11.17
CA ALA A 10 5.82 1.43 11.70
C ALA A 10 4.57 2.02 12.37
N ASN A 11 3.37 1.55 12.00
CA ASN A 11 2.07 2.08 12.46
C ASN A 11 1.40 1.20 13.53
N ARG A 12 2.17 0.53 14.40
CA ARG A 12 1.57 -0.23 15.50
C ARG A 12 0.85 0.69 16.49
N SER A 13 -0.33 0.24 16.98
CA SER A 13 -1.10 0.99 17.98
C SER A 13 -0.36 1.12 19.31
N SER A 14 0.37 0.08 19.73
CA SER A 14 1.20 0.10 20.93
C SER A 14 2.68 0.19 20.59
N GLY A 15 3.40 1.09 21.26
CA GLY A 15 4.85 1.27 21.09
C GLY A 15 5.69 0.08 21.58
N SER A 16 5.12 -0.80 22.42
CA SER A 16 5.78 -2.03 22.92
C SER A 16 5.60 -3.25 22.01
N THR A 17 4.76 -3.17 20.98
CA THR A 17 4.51 -4.30 20.08
C THR A 17 5.70 -4.52 19.15
N PHE A 18 6.04 -5.80 18.91
CA PHE A 18 7.10 -6.17 17.97
C PHE A 18 6.84 -5.58 16.59
N ARG A 19 7.82 -4.88 16.06
CA ARG A 19 7.69 -4.14 14.79
C ARG A 19 8.24 -4.90 13.58
N GLY A 20 9.08 -5.87 13.77
CA GLY A 20 9.74 -6.61 12.68
C GLY A 20 11.26 -6.69 12.88
N PRO A 21 11.98 -7.23 11.88
CA PRO A 21 13.44 -7.41 11.96
C PRO A 21 14.25 -6.11 11.78
N GLY A 22 13.59 -5.01 11.39
CA GLY A 22 14.26 -3.76 11.01
C GLY A 22 14.72 -3.75 9.54
N LEU A 23 15.24 -2.60 9.11
CA LEU A 23 15.53 -2.33 7.69
C LEU A 23 16.59 -3.31 7.14
N ASP A 24 17.79 -3.33 7.69
CA ASP A 24 18.91 -4.09 7.12
C ASP A 24 18.60 -5.60 7.07
N ARG A 25 18.20 -6.16 8.20
CA ARG A 25 17.86 -7.58 8.28
C ARG A 25 16.65 -7.93 7.43
N GLY A 26 15.66 -7.05 7.35
CA GLY A 26 14.48 -7.22 6.50
C GLY A 26 14.85 -7.26 5.02
N LEU A 27 15.73 -6.38 4.57
CA LEU A 27 16.22 -6.37 3.19
C LEU A 27 17.05 -7.60 2.85
N GLU A 28 17.88 -8.10 3.76
CA GLU A 28 18.58 -9.38 3.57
C GLU A 28 17.61 -10.55 3.36
N ILE A 29 16.54 -10.62 4.17
CA ILE A 29 15.51 -11.66 4.06
C ILE A 29 14.78 -11.53 2.72
N LEU A 30 14.37 -10.32 2.33
CA LEU A 30 13.71 -10.07 1.05
C LEU A 30 14.61 -10.46 -0.14
N ALA A 31 15.89 -10.06 -0.10
CA ALA A 31 16.85 -10.44 -1.13
C ALA A 31 17.03 -11.97 -1.23
N LYS A 32 17.00 -12.67 -0.09
CA LYS A 32 17.02 -14.14 -0.07
C LYS A 32 15.77 -14.72 -0.73
N VAL A 33 14.57 -14.23 -0.37
CA VAL A 33 13.31 -14.68 -0.99
C VAL A 33 13.33 -14.48 -2.50
N LYS A 34 13.77 -13.30 -2.97
CA LYS A 34 13.88 -13.01 -4.40
C LYS A 34 14.78 -14.00 -5.12
N ARG A 35 15.95 -14.26 -4.55
CA ARG A 35 16.96 -15.17 -5.15
C ARG A 35 16.50 -16.62 -5.17
N GLU A 36 15.84 -17.10 -4.10
CA GLU A 36 15.44 -18.50 -3.95
C GLU A 36 14.14 -18.84 -4.68
N LEU A 37 13.18 -17.91 -4.72
CA LEU A 37 11.87 -18.16 -5.29
C LEU A 37 11.66 -17.52 -6.67
N GLY A 38 12.51 -16.60 -7.10
CA GLY A 38 12.41 -15.94 -8.40
C GLY A 38 11.14 -15.09 -8.58
N VAL A 39 10.54 -14.61 -7.48
CA VAL A 39 9.30 -13.83 -7.51
C VAL A 39 9.58 -12.33 -7.36
N PRO A 40 8.79 -11.46 -8.03
CA PRO A 40 8.84 -10.03 -7.77
C PRO A 40 8.46 -9.72 -6.32
N LEU A 41 9.12 -8.71 -5.75
CA LEU A 41 8.96 -8.31 -4.35
C LEU A 41 8.32 -6.93 -4.23
N LEU A 42 7.47 -6.79 -3.23
CA LEU A 42 6.92 -5.50 -2.77
C LEU A 42 7.16 -5.34 -1.26
N THR A 43 7.56 -4.15 -0.85
CA THR A 43 7.59 -3.78 0.58
C THR A 43 7.19 -2.34 0.83
N ASP A 44 6.76 -2.05 2.05
CA ASP A 44 6.46 -0.67 2.49
C ASP A 44 7.75 0.12 2.69
N VAL A 45 7.70 1.42 2.38
CA VAL A 45 8.73 2.41 2.73
C VAL A 45 8.09 3.43 3.67
N HIS A 46 8.76 3.77 4.78
CA HIS A 46 8.18 4.63 5.81
C HIS A 46 8.88 5.99 5.94
N ASP A 47 10.10 6.10 5.41
CA ASP A 47 10.91 7.30 5.44
C ASP A 47 11.64 7.50 4.11
N ILE A 48 11.97 8.77 3.78
CA ILE A 48 12.67 9.13 2.55
C ILE A 48 14.07 8.49 2.51
N ASP A 49 14.76 8.45 3.63
CA ASP A 49 16.12 7.90 3.73
C ASP A 49 16.19 6.39 3.46
N GLN A 50 15.07 5.68 3.57
CA GLN A 50 14.98 4.23 3.30
C GLN A 50 14.85 3.92 1.81
N ILE A 51 14.40 4.88 0.98
CA ILE A 51 13.99 4.62 -0.40
C ILE A 51 15.13 4.02 -1.23
N ALA A 52 16.33 4.56 -1.11
CA ALA A 52 17.46 4.10 -1.91
C ALA A 52 17.83 2.64 -1.63
N SER A 53 17.97 2.27 -0.35
CA SER A 53 18.32 0.90 0.06
C SER A 53 17.21 -0.10 -0.26
N VAL A 54 15.95 0.27 -0.05
CA VAL A 54 14.79 -0.58 -0.36
C VAL A 54 14.66 -0.79 -1.87
N SER A 55 14.79 0.27 -2.67
CA SER A 55 14.70 0.19 -4.14
C SER A 55 15.78 -0.68 -4.77
N ALA A 56 16.93 -0.83 -4.12
CA ALA A 56 18.00 -1.72 -4.59
C ALA A 56 17.61 -3.20 -4.51
N VAL A 57 16.67 -3.58 -3.64
CA VAL A 57 16.29 -4.96 -3.36
C VAL A 57 14.96 -5.34 -4.00
N VAL A 58 13.92 -4.50 -3.84
CA VAL A 58 12.56 -4.84 -4.25
C VAL A 58 12.21 -4.33 -5.66
N ASP A 59 11.16 -4.87 -6.22
CA ASP A 59 10.68 -4.54 -7.58
C ASP A 59 9.57 -3.48 -7.54
N VAL A 60 8.81 -3.42 -6.45
CA VAL A 60 7.71 -2.48 -6.24
C VAL A 60 7.81 -1.87 -4.85
N LEU A 61 7.72 -0.56 -4.76
CA LEU A 61 7.59 0.15 -3.48
C LEU A 61 6.11 0.27 -3.10
N GLN A 62 5.83 0.31 -1.80
CA GLN A 62 4.51 0.63 -1.30
C GLN A 62 4.54 1.85 -0.39
N THR A 63 3.64 2.81 -0.66
CA THR A 63 3.40 3.93 0.24
C THR A 63 2.32 3.54 1.25
N PRO A 64 2.61 3.59 2.56
CA PRO A 64 1.60 3.38 3.59
C PRO A 64 0.45 4.38 3.50
N ALA A 65 -0.75 3.94 3.90
CA ALA A 65 -1.97 4.75 3.79
C ALA A 65 -1.88 6.11 4.49
N PHE A 66 -1.25 6.18 5.66
CA PHE A 66 -1.11 7.43 6.41
C PHE A 66 -0.19 8.45 5.73
N LEU A 67 0.72 8.00 4.88
CA LEU A 67 1.69 8.84 4.18
C LEU A 67 1.24 9.24 2.77
N CYS A 68 0.07 8.82 2.33
CA CYS A 68 -0.39 9.02 0.94
C CYS A 68 -0.51 10.50 0.52
N ARG A 69 -0.65 11.42 1.47
CA ARG A 69 -0.72 12.87 1.19
C ARG A 69 0.58 13.64 1.43
N GLN A 70 1.60 13.01 2.03
CA GLN A 70 2.88 13.67 2.31
C GLN A 70 3.61 13.98 0.99
N THR A 71 3.61 15.25 0.61
CA THR A 71 4.07 15.67 -0.73
C THR A 71 5.52 15.25 -0.98
N ASP A 72 6.42 15.53 -0.04
CA ASP A 72 7.84 15.22 -0.22
C ASP A 72 8.09 13.71 -0.26
N PHE A 73 7.36 12.95 0.56
CA PHE A 73 7.44 11.49 0.55
C PHE A 73 6.94 10.89 -0.79
N ILE A 74 5.77 11.31 -1.28
CA ILE A 74 5.23 10.87 -2.58
C ILE A 74 6.17 11.20 -3.72
N ARG A 75 6.75 12.42 -3.72
CA ARG A 75 7.73 12.82 -4.72
C ARG A 75 8.99 11.95 -4.66
N ALA A 76 9.50 11.70 -3.48
CA ALA A 76 10.72 10.92 -3.29
C ALA A 76 10.54 9.46 -3.73
N VAL A 77 9.45 8.79 -3.37
CA VAL A 77 9.19 7.40 -3.82
C VAL A 77 8.99 7.33 -5.33
N ALA A 78 8.31 8.32 -5.94
CA ALA A 78 8.12 8.39 -7.38
C ALA A 78 9.45 8.56 -8.14
N GLN A 79 10.38 9.29 -7.56
CA GLN A 79 11.73 9.54 -8.13
C GLN A 79 12.68 8.35 -7.97
N SER A 80 12.29 7.28 -7.30
CA SER A 80 13.09 6.05 -7.19
C SER A 80 13.23 5.28 -8.51
N GLY A 81 12.34 5.55 -9.48
CA GLY A 81 12.26 4.81 -10.75
C GLY A 81 11.59 3.43 -10.63
N LYS A 82 11.11 3.05 -9.45
CA LYS A 82 10.36 1.80 -9.24
C LYS A 82 8.86 2.03 -9.38
N PRO A 83 8.09 1.01 -9.81
CA PRO A 83 6.65 1.02 -9.64
C PRO A 83 6.26 1.23 -8.18
N VAL A 84 5.20 2.00 -7.93
CA VAL A 84 4.76 2.32 -6.57
C VAL A 84 3.28 1.99 -6.39
N ASN A 85 2.96 1.15 -5.41
CA ASN A 85 1.61 0.91 -4.94
C ASN A 85 1.25 1.92 -3.84
N ILE A 86 0.40 2.91 -4.14
CA ILE A 86 0.06 3.98 -3.22
C ILE A 86 -1.26 3.63 -2.53
N LYS A 87 -1.19 3.27 -1.24
CA LYS A 87 -2.39 2.98 -0.45
C LYS A 87 -3.14 4.27 -0.13
N LYS A 88 -4.42 4.31 -0.48
CA LYS A 88 -5.31 5.41 -0.13
C LYS A 88 -5.51 5.47 1.40
N GLY A 89 -5.33 6.64 1.99
CA GLY A 89 -5.63 6.86 3.41
C GLY A 89 -7.11 6.64 3.72
N GLN A 90 -7.41 6.11 4.91
CA GLN A 90 -8.78 5.89 5.38
C GLN A 90 -9.58 7.20 5.50
N PHE A 91 -8.88 8.31 5.58
CA PHE A 91 -9.44 9.68 5.67
C PHE A 91 -9.63 10.35 4.32
N LEU A 92 -9.19 9.73 3.22
CA LEU A 92 -9.14 10.34 1.91
C LEU A 92 -10.33 9.92 1.05
N ALA A 93 -10.98 10.90 0.41
CA ALA A 93 -12.00 10.60 -0.59
C ALA A 93 -11.36 9.98 -1.87
N PRO A 94 -12.08 9.10 -2.59
CA PRO A 94 -11.51 8.44 -3.76
C PRO A 94 -11.10 9.42 -4.87
N HIS A 95 -11.83 10.53 -5.08
CA HIS A 95 -11.48 11.57 -6.04
C HIS A 95 -10.14 12.25 -5.72
N ASP A 96 -9.78 12.37 -4.44
CA ASP A 96 -8.54 13.02 -4.01
C ASP A 96 -7.30 12.19 -4.36
N MET A 97 -7.46 10.91 -4.68
CA MET A 97 -6.35 10.09 -5.18
C MET A 97 -5.79 10.62 -6.49
N LYS A 98 -6.59 11.37 -7.27
CA LYS A 98 -6.08 12.05 -8.46
C LYS A 98 -4.91 12.98 -8.12
N ASN A 99 -5.05 13.78 -7.08
CA ASN A 99 -3.99 14.71 -6.65
C ASN A 99 -2.72 13.95 -6.20
N VAL A 100 -2.88 12.78 -5.59
CA VAL A 100 -1.76 11.94 -5.16
C VAL A 100 -1.02 11.37 -6.36
N ILE A 101 -1.76 10.78 -7.32
CA ILE A 101 -1.19 10.21 -8.55
C ILE A 101 -0.55 11.30 -9.40
N ASP A 102 -1.19 12.46 -9.54
CA ASP A 102 -0.64 13.59 -10.30
C ASP A 102 0.68 14.10 -9.69
N LYS A 103 0.80 14.15 -8.35
CA LYS A 103 2.07 14.47 -7.67
C LYS A 103 3.18 13.46 -8.00
N ALA A 104 2.86 12.19 -7.98
CA ALA A 104 3.81 11.13 -8.29
C ALA A 104 4.28 11.22 -9.75
N ARG A 105 3.33 11.40 -10.69
CA ARG A 105 3.63 11.58 -12.12
C ARG A 105 4.50 12.79 -12.39
N ALA A 106 4.16 13.95 -11.80
CA ALA A 106 4.96 15.16 -11.94
C ALA A 106 6.38 14.96 -11.43
N ALA A 107 6.56 14.31 -10.29
CA ALA A 107 7.87 14.03 -9.72
C ALA A 107 8.70 13.05 -10.58
N ALA A 108 8.06 12.05 -11.19
CA ALA A 108 8.71 11.14 -12.15
C ALA A 108 9.14 11.90 -13.41
N ARG A 109 8.25 12.72 -13.98
CA ARG A 109 8.54 13.58 -15.14
C ARG A 109 9.75 14.51 -14.89
N ASP A 110 9.81 15.14 -13.71
CA ASP A 110 10.92 16.03 -13.31
C ASP A 110 12.29 15.31 -13.35
N LYS A 111 12.27 13.96 -13.28
CA LYS A 111 13.47 13.11 -13.34
C LYS A 111 13.64 12.37 -14.68
N GLY A 112 12.76 12.61 -15.64
CA GLY A 112 12.76 11.88 -16.92
C GLY A 112 12.38 10.39 -16.78
N LEU A 113 11.61 10.04 -15.77
CA LEU A 113 11.16 8.68 -15.49
C LEU A 113 9.73 8.44 -16.03
N PRO A 114 9.33 7.17 -16.27
CA PRO A 114 7.97 6.84 -16.70
C PRO A 114 6.90 7.34 -15.72
N GLU A 115 5.82 7.91 -16.27
CA GLU A 115 4.70 8.47 -15.49
C GLU A 115 3.59 7.45 -15.21
N ASP A 116 3.65 6.26 -15.75
CA ASP A 116 2.64 5.19 -15.68
C ASP A 116 2.96 4.10 -14.65
N SER A 117 3.98 4.30 -13.84
CA SER A 117 4.47 3.32 -12.86
C SER A 117 3.79 3.41 -11.49
N PHE A 118 2.58 3.99 -11.41
CA PHE A 118 1.87 4.20 -10.15
C PHE A 118 0.53 3.48 -10.13
N MET A 119 0.26 2.77 -9.03
CA MET A 119 -1.01 2.10 -8.75
C MET A 119 -1.72 2.79 -7.58
N ALA A 120 -3.05 2.91 -7.67
CA ALA A 120 -3.89 3.43 -6.61
C ALA A 120 -4.55 2.27 -5.85
N CYS A 121 -4.29 2.14 -4.54
CA CYS A 121 -4.76 1.01 -3.75
C CYS A 121 -5.85 1.44 -2.76
N GLU A 122 -7.08 0.93 -2.97
CA GLU A 122 -8.20 1.10 -2.05
C GLU A 122 -8.08 0.13 -0.86
N ARG A 123 -8.38 0.61 0.34
CA ARG A 123 -8.32 -0.19 1.57
C ARG A 123 -9.40 0.16 2.60
N GLY A 124 -10.50 0.77 2.17
CA GLY A 124 -11.59 1.25 3.01
C GLY A 124 -11.38 2.66 3.55
N VAL A 125 -12.47 3.25 3.98
CA VAL A 125 -12.52 4.57 4.63
C VAL A 125 -13.06 4.46 6.05
N SER A 126 -12.63 5.34 6.94
CA SER A 126 -13.15 5.42 8.31
C SER A 126 -14.63 5.77 8.28
N PHE A 127 -15.42 4.99 9.01
CA PHE A 127 -16.86 5.18 9.18
C PHE A 127 -17.21 5.11 10.67
N GLY A 128 -17.24 6.25 11.31
CA GLY A 128 -17.30 6.33 12.77
C GLY A 128 -15.98 5.92 13.43
N TYR A 129 -16.05 5.50 14.69
CA TYR A 129 -14.88 5.03 15.44
C TYR A 129 -14.64 3.53 15.19
N ASN A 130 -13.37 3.14 15.08
CA ASN A 130 -12.91 1.76 15.02
C ASN A 130 -13.55 0.88 13.92
N ASN A 131 -14.06 1.51 12.85
CA ASN A 131 -14.71 0.80 11.76
C ASN A 131 -14.28 1.36 10.40
N LEU A 132 -14.32 0.49 9.39
CA LEU A 132 -14.06 0.84 7.99
C LEU A 132 -15.23 0.38 7.11
N VAL A 133 -15.47 1.14 6.05
CA VAL A 133 -16.43 0.77 4.99
C VAL A 133 -15.71 0.79 3.65
N SER A 134 -15.97 -0.20 2.81
CA SER A 134 -15.51 -0.27 1.42
C SER A 134 -16.64 0.15 0.49
N ASP A 135 -16.52 1.35 -0.07
CA ASP A 135 -17.42 1.82 -1.11
C ASP A 135 -16.93 1.30 -2.47
N MET A 136 -17.64 0.35 -3.06
CA MET A 136 -17.25 -0.22 -4.35
C MET A 136 -17.24 0.80 -5.50
N ARG A 137 -17.97 1.93 -5.37
CA ARG A 137 -17.91 3.04 -6.34
C ARG A 137 -16.54 3.70 -6.33
N SER A 138 -15.81 3.66 -5.21
CA SER A 138 -14.47 4.24 -5.10
C SER A 138 -13.51 3.65 -6.11
N LEU A 139 -13.66 2.38 -6.45
CA LEU A 139 -12.81 1.68 -7.42
C LEU A 139 -13.02 2.24 -8.84
N ALA A 140 -14.27 2.52 -9.21
CA ALA A 140 -14.59 3.16 -10.49
C ALA A 140 -14.06 4.60 -10.54
N ILE A 141 -14.27 5.37 -9.48
CA ILE A 141 -13.79 6.76 -9.34
C ILE A 141 -12.26 6.81 -9.45
N MET A 142 -11.56 5.95 -8.73
CA MET A 142 -10.10 5.94 -8.75
C MET A 142 -9.53 5.54 -10.12
N ARG A 143 -10.24 4.76 -10.95
CA ARG A 143 -9.84 4.49 -12.34
C ARG A 143 -9.76 5.74 -13.22
N GLU A 144 -10.52 6.78 -12.89
CA GLU A 144 -10.47 8.06 -13.61
C GLU A 144 -9.11 8.76 -13.50
N THR A 145 -8.28 8.35 -12.53
CA THR A 145 -6.88 8.80 -12.43
C THR A 145 -6.01 8.28 -13.58
N GLY A 146 -6.48 7.25 -14.31
CA GLY A 146 -5.70 6.54 -15.31
C GLY A 146 -4.64 5.60 -14.73
N ALA A 147 -4.56 5.46 -13.40
CA ALA A 147 -3.68 4.49 -12.75
C ALA A 147 -4.40 3.14 -12.56
N PRO A 148 -3.70 2.00 -12.64
CA PRO A 148 -4.26 0.72 -12.24
C PRO A 148 -4.77 0.77 -10.79
N VAL A 149 -5.97 0.27 -10.55
CA VAL A 149 -6.57 0.23 -9.20
C VAL A 149 -6.38 -1.14 -8.59
N VAL A 150 -5.79 -1.17 -7.40
CA VAL A 150 -5.61 -2.36 -6.57
C VAL A 150 -6.60 -2.28 -5.40
N PHE A 151 -7.20 -3.40 -5.04
CA PHE A 151 -8.06 -3.49 -3.85
C PHE A 151 -7.38 -4.32 -2.75
N ASP A 152 -7.17 -3.71 -1.59
CA ASP A 152 -6.66 -4.38 -0.40
C ASP A 152 -7.81 -5.03 0.37
N ALA A 153 -8.05 -6.31 0.11
CA ALA A 153 -9.15 -7.05 0.69
C ALA A 153 -8.95 -7.36 2.19
N THR A 154 -7.69 -7.40 2.64
CA THR A 154 -7.38 -7.69 4.06
C THR A 154 -7.59 -6.48 4.95
N HIS A 155 -7.00 -5.33 4.57
CA HIS A 155 -7.09 -4.14 5.43
C HIS A 155 -8.42 -3.40 5.31
N SER A 156 -9.22 -3.69 4.28
CA SER A 156 -10.58 -3.13 4.14
C SER A 156 -11.56 -3.63 5.19
N VAL A 157 -11.27 -4.75 5.85
CA VAL A 157 -12.10 -5.35 6.90
C VAL A 157 -11.50 -5.19 8.30
N GLN A 158 -10.49 -4.35 8.45
CA GLN A 158 -9.93 -4.02 9.76
C GLN A 158 -10.91 -3.25 10.63
N LEU A 159 -10.79 -3.46 11.94
CA LEU A 159 -11.39 -2.64 13.00
C LEU A 159 -10.24 -1.89 13.70
N PRO A 160 -9.85 -0.70 13.21
CA PRO A 160 -8.68 0.02 13.73
C PRO A 160 -8.83 0.32 15.20
N GLY A 161 -7.85 -0.09 16.04
CA GLY A 161 -7.90 0.11 17.48
C GLY A 161 -9.03 -0.64 18.21
N GLY A 162 -9.76 -1.52 17.53
CA GLY A 162 -10.94 -2.20 18.08
C GLY A 162 -10.67 -3.13 19.27
N GLN A 163 -9.39 -3.42 19.55
CA GLN A 163 -8.94 -4.21 20.71
C GLN A 163 -8.03 -3.40 21.64
N GLY A 164 -8.16 -2.06 21.66
CA GLY A 164 -7.35 -1.17 22.48
C GLY A 164 -5.92 -1.06 21.98
N THR A 165 -5.05 -2.00 22.31
CA THR A 165 -3.62 -2.01 21.93
C THR A 165 -3.34 -2.61 20.54
N SER A 166 -4.35 -3.18 19.88
CA SER A 166 -4.26 -3.77 18.55
C SER A 166 -5.51 -3.53 17.72
N SER A 167 -5.39 -3.67 16.41
CA SER A 167 -6.54 -3.65 15.50
C SER A 167 -7.18 -5.04 15.45
N GLY A 168 -8.52 -5.06 15.49
CA GLY A 168 -9.31 -6.24 15.14
C GLY A 168 -9.49 -6.36 13.62
N GLY A 169 -10.28 -7.36 13.20
CA GLY A 169 -10.64 -7.55 11.81
C GLY A 169 -11.74 -8.59 11.64
N GLN A 170 -12.48 -8.47 10.55
CA GLN A 170 -13.61 -9.35 10.19
C GLN A 170 -13.22 -10.18 8.96
N ARG A 171 -12.24 -11.07 9.13
CA ARG A 171 -11.61 -11.82 8.03
C ARG A 171 -12.59 -12.63 7.18
N GLU A 172 -13.74 -12.98 7.72
CA GLU A 172 -14.83 -13.67 7.02
C GLU A 172 -15.38 -12.89 5.84
N PHE A 173 -15.23 -11.56 5.84
CA PHE A 173 -15.64 -10.69 4.74
C PHE A 173 -14.56 -10.46 3.67
N VAL A 174 -13.32 -10.90 3.89
CA VAL A 174 -12.25 -10.77 2.88
C VAL A 174 -12.67 -11.41 1.55
N PRO A 175 -13.17 -12.67 1.48
CA PRO A 175 -13.57 -13.26 0.22
C PRO A 175 -14.78 -12.56 -0.42
N VAL A 176 -15.67 -11.99 0.39
CA VAL A 176 -16.85 -11.26 -0.09
C VAL A 176 -16.44 -10.00 -0.80
N LEU A 177 -15.63 -9.16 -0.15
CA LEU A 177 -15.17 -7.89 -0.72
C LEU A 177 -14.19 -8.10 -1.89
N ALA A 178 -13.35 -9.13 -1.83
CA ALA A 178 -12.47 -9.46 -2.95
C ALA A 178 -13.26 -9.81 -4.22
N ARG A 179 -14.31 -10.65 -4.11
CA ARG A 179 -15.19 -10.95 -5.26
C ARG A 179 -15.91 -9.73 -5.80
N ALA A 180 -16.41 -8.87 -4.89
CA ALA A 180 -17.07 -7.62 -5.28
C ALA A 180 -16.10 -6.69 -6.03
N ALA A 181 -14.87 -6.53 -5.56
CA ALA A 181 -13.86 -5.72 -6.21
C ALA A 181 -13.46 -6.26 -7.60
N ILE A 182 -13.33 -7.58 -7.74
CA ILE A 182 -13.08 -8.22 -9.03
C ILE A 182 -14.24 -7.98 -10.00
N ALA A 183 -15.49 -8.07 -9.52
CA ALA A 183 -16.66 -7.81 -10.34
C ALA A 183 -16.73 -6.35 -10.83
N VAL A 184 -16.23 -5.38 -10.06
CA VAL A 184 -16.08 -3.99 -10.48
C VAL A 184 -14.95 -3.82 -11.52
N GLY A 185 -14.00 -4.74 -11.57
CA GLY A 185 -12.90 -4.75 -12.53
C GLY A 185 -11.63 -4.04 -12.03
N VAL A 186 -11.14 -4.41 -10.84
CA VAL A 186 -9.82 -3.95 -10.36
C VAL A 186 -8.68 -4.60 -11.12
N ALA A 187 -7.54 -3.92 -11.20
CA ALA A 187 -6.33 -4.43 -11.85
C ALA A 187 -5.62 -5.50 -11.01
N GLY A 188 -5.83 -5.50 -9.69
CA GLY A 188 -5.22 -6.49 -8.80
C GLY A 188 -5.84 -6.50 -7.42
N LEU A 189 -5.58 -7.57 -6.69
CA LEU A 189 -5.91 -7.72 -5.26
C LEU A 189 -4.63 -7.69 -4.44
N PHE A 190 -4.70 -7.01 -3.31
CA PHE A 190 -3.72 -7.12 -2.24
C PHE A 190 -4.33 -7.93 -1.09
N MET A 191 -3.60 -8.94 -0.63
CA MET A 191 -4.03 -9.78 0.49
C MET A 191 -2.85 -10.12 1.39
N GLU A 192 -3.03 -10.04 2.70
CA GLU A 192 -2.11 -10.61 3.68
C GLU A 192 -2.56 -12.04 4.01
N THR A 193 -1.59 -12.94 4.09
CA THR A 193 -1.79 -14.30 4.57
C THR A 193 -0.89 -14.56 5.77
N HIS A 194 -1.33 -15.38 6.69
CA HIS A 194 -0.57 -15.82 7.86
C HIS A 194 -0.71 -17.33 7.99
N PRO A 195 0.39 -18.07 8.28
CA PRO A 195 0.32 -19.50 8.56
C PRO A 195 -0.60 -19.83 9.71
#